data_ef336d162a231cdc70c6af4dd01d72e4
#
_entry.id   ef336d162a231cdc70c6af4dd01d72e4
#
_cell.length_a   1.000
_cell.length_b   1.000
_cell.length_c   1.000
_cell.angle_alpha   90.00
_cell.angle_beta   90.00
_cell.angle_gamma   90.00
#
_symmetry.space_group_name_H-M   'P 1'
#
loop_
_entity.id
_entity.type
_entity.pdbx_description
1 polymer ?
#
loop_
_entity_poly.entity_id
_entity_poly.type
_entity_poly.pdbx_seq_one_letter_code
_entity_poly.pdbx_strand_id
1 'polypeptide(L)'
;MKDSKHLIDLKNITVAFDGEKILDDLSLYIRDGEFITLLGSSGCGKTTTLRIIAGFIEPDEGQVLFDGKDISGVPPYKREVNTIFQRYALFPHYNVFENIAYGLRIRKTPEPVIREEVSKMLKLIGLEGFEKRSVTKLSGGQQKRVAIARALVLKPKVLLLDEPLAALDLKLRKDMQNELKNIQKQLGITFIYVTHDQEEALSMSDTVVVMNKGKIQQIGSPIDIYNEPKNAFVADFIGESNIIDGVMKADYRVTFARHTFDCLDRGFAEGEEVDVVVRPEDVDIVPAEKGMVTGVVTSVTFRGVHFEIIVDVDGFKWMIQTTDEHREGDVVGIFVEPDAIHIMKKSEYSGLYGDYSSYSDELDSLSDPFDGEEAEESGTEDGDE
;
A
#
# COMPACT_ATOMS: atom_id res chain seq x y z
N MET A 1 -17.42 -21.71 5.69
CA MET A 1 -16.18 -20.99 6.02
C MET A 1 -15.54 -21.74 7.17
N LYS A 2 -14.29 -22.24 7.04
CA LYS A 2 -13.55 -22.73 8.22
C LYS A 2 -13.34 -21.52 9.12
N ASP A 3 -13.71 -21.61 10.41
CA ASP A 3 -13.30 -20.62 11.41
C ASP A 3 -11.78 -20.51 11.35
N SER A 4 -11.29 -19.45 10.70
CA SER A 4 -9.85 -19.21 10.56
C SER A 4 -9.33 -18.79 11.93
N LYS A 5 -8.51 -19.66 12.53
CA LYS A 5 -7.92 -19.43 13.85
C LYS A 5 -7.04 -18.18 13.81
N HIS A 6 -7.23 -17.27 14.76
CA HIS A 6 -6.31 -16.15 14.96
C HIS A 6 -4.97 -16.72 15.45
N LEU A 7 -3.90 -16.44 14.70
CA LEU A 7 -2.56 -16.83 15.07
C LEU A 7 -1.88 -15.75 15.92
N ILE A 8 -2.10 -14.48 15.57
CA ILE A 8 -1.60 -13.32 16.33
C ILE A 8 -2.76 -12.39 16.62
N ASP A 9 -2.87 -11.94 17.86
CA ASP A 9 -3.76 -10.85 18.26
C ASP A 9 -2.95 -9.76 18.95
N LEU A 10 -2.99 -8.56 18.39
CA LEU A 10 -2.57 -7.32 19.02
C LEU A 10 -3.81 -6.69 19.67
N LYS A 11 -3.77 -6.43 20.97
CA LYS A 11 -4.90 -5.88 21.72
C LYS A 11 -4.52 -4.56 22.37
N ASN A 12 -5.13 -3.47 21.91
CA ASN A 12 -5.00 -2.13 22.45
C ASN A 12 -3.54 -1.69 22.64
N ILE A 13 -2.73 -1.92 21.60
CA ILE A 13 -1.29 -1.63 21.63
C ILE A 13 -1.07 -0.13 21.54
N THR A 14 -0.43 0.40 22.56
CA THR A 14 0.06 1.79 22.59
C THR A 14 1.57 1.79 22.78
N VAL A 15 2.28 2.61 22.00
CA VAL A 15 3.72 2.82 22.10
C VAL A 15 4.03 4.28 21.85
N ALA A 16 4.85 4.87 22.74
CA ALA A 16 5.36 6.23 22.59
C ALA A 16 6.89 6.25 22.66
N PHE A 17 7.53 7.13 21.90
CA PHE A 17 8.95 7.45 21.98
C PHE A 17 9.10 8.94 22.22
N ASP A 18 9.89 9.30 23.21
CA ASP A 18 10.15 10.70 23.58
C ASP A 18 8.87 11.55 23.78
N GLY A 19 7.79 10.90 24.26
CA GLY A 19 6.50 11.54 24.49
C GLY A 19 5.57 11.61 23.26
N GLU A 20 6.02 11.20 22.08
CA GLU A 20 5.22 11.12 20.88
C GLU A 20 4.63 9.70 20.71
N LYS A 21 3.30 9.60 20.62
CA LYS A 21 2.63 8.33 20.36
C LYS A 21 2.85 7.88 18.92
N ILE A 22 3.50 6.75 18.76
CA ILE A 22 3.71 6.11 17.44
C ILE A 22 2.61 5.12 17.12
N LEU A 23 2.08 4.44 18.14
CA LEU A 23 0.87 3.61 18.02
C LEU A 23 -0.09 4.04 19.13
N ASP A 24 -1.35 4.20 18.79
CA ASP A 24 -2.40 4.66 19.67
C ASP A 24 -3.59 3.72 19.62
N ASP A 25 -3.71 2.85 20.65
CA ASP A 25 -4.80 1.88 20.83
C ASP A 25 -5.00 0.93 19.62
N LEU A 26 -3.89 0.45 19.04
CA LEU A 26 -3.92 -0.40 17.87
C LEU A 26 -4.37 -1.82 18.23
N SER A 27 -5.46 -2.29 17.61
CA SER A 27 -5.94 -3.66 17.71
C SER A 27 -5.99 -4.31 16.33
N LEU A 28 -5.34 -5.48 16.20
CA LEU A 28 -5.23 -6.21 14.93
C LEU A 28 -5.16 -7.70 15.20
N TYR A 29 -5.96 -8.49 14.49
CA TYR A 29 -5.81 -9.93 14.46
C TYR A 29 -5.27 -10.42 13.12
N ILE A 30 -4.44 -11.46 13.15
CA ILE A 30 -3.80 -12.05 11.98
C ILE A 30 -4.13 -13.54 11.96
N ARG A 31 -4.62 -14.02 10.82
CA ARG A 31 -5.04 -15.42 10.65
C ARG A 31 -3.85 -16.32 10.33
N ASP A 32 -3.99 -17.60 10.67
CA ASP A 32 -2.98 -18.60 10.31
C ASP A 32 -2.96 -18.84 8.80
N GLY A 33 -1.76 -18.81 8.22
CA GLY A 33 -1.53 -19.07 6.79
C GLY A 33 -1.93 -17.93 5.84
N GLU A 34 -2.27 -16.72 6.32
CA GLU A 34 -2.56 -15.58 5.45
C GLU A 34 -1.31 -14.77 5.07
N PHE A 35 -1.39 -14.10 3.94
CA PHE A 35 -0.47 -13.04 3.54
C PHE A 35 -1.12 -11.70 3.90
N ILE A 36 -0.68 -11.07 4.98
CA ILE A 36 -1.20 -9.77 5.43
C ILE A 36 -0.17 -8.68 5.20
N THR A 37 -0.62 -7.53 4.68
CA THR A 37 0.24 -6.37 4.45
C THR A 37 -0.18 -5.19 5.33
N LEU A 38 0.79 -4.62 6.05
CA LEU A 38 0.67 -3.32 6.72
C LEU A 38 1.12 -2.25 5.71
N LEU A 39 0.19 -1.44 5.25
CA LEU A 39 0.37 -0.42 4.24
C LEU A 39 0.15 0.97 4.85
N GLY A 40 0.93 1.96 4.43
CA GLY A 40 0.77 3.34 4.90
C GLY A 40 2.00 4.21 4.62
N SER A 41 1.91 5.50 4.86
CA SER A 41 3.00 6.46 4.68
C SER A 41 4.17 6.19 5.64
N SER A 42 5.32 6.79 5.37
CA SER A 42 6.48 6.71 6.28
C SER A 42 6.14 7.28 7.65
N GLY A 43 6.57 6.60 8.72
CA GLY A 43 6.32 7.05 10.09
C GLY A 43 4.95 6.70 10.68
N CYS A 44 4.02 6.08 9.93
CA CYS A 44 2.68 5.75 10.45
C CYS A 44 2.63 4.55 11.42
N GLY A 45 3.76 3.92 11.80
CA GLY A 45 3.81 2.88 12.83
C GLY A 45 3.99 1.43 12.31
N LYS A 46 4.04 1.17 11.00
CA LYS A 46 4.15 -0.20 10.41
C LYS A 46 5.34 -1.01 10.94
N THR A 47 6.54 -0.47 10.80
CA THR A 47 7.78 -1.12 11.28
C THR A 47 7.77 -1.27 12.80
N THR A 48 7.17 -0.33 13.54
CA THR A 48 6.99 -0.43 14.99
C THR A 48 6.09 -1.60 15.34
N THR A 49 4.94 -1.73 14.68
CA THR A 49 4.02 -2.87 14.83
C THR A 49 4.73 -4.21 14.54
N LEU A 50 5.48 -4.28 13.45
CA LEU A 50 6.26 -5.48 13.11
C LEU A 50 7.31 -5.80 14.18
N ARG A 51 8.01 -4.79 14.72
CA ARG A 51 9.02 -4.97 15.79
C ARG A 51 8.40 -5.41 17.12
N ILE A 52 7.17 -4.98 17.43
CA ILE A 52 6.41 -5.46 18.60
C ILE A 52 6.08 -6.94 18.45
N ILE A 53 5.58 -7.38 17.28
CA ILE A 53 5.31 -8.79 16.99
C ILE A 53 6.60 -9.61 17.08
N ALA A 54 7.71 -9.09 16.60
CA ALA A 54 9.03 -9.74 16.68
C ALA A 54 9.63 -9.77 18.10
N GLY A 55 9.14 -8.92 19.02
CA GLY A 55 9.65 -8.79 20.38
C GLY A 55 10.90 -7.92 20.52
N PHE A 56 11.18 -7.06 19.55
CA PHE A 56 12.25 -6.07 19.62
C PHE A 56 11.82 -4.79 20.38
N ILE A 57 10.52 -4.55 20.45
CA ILE A 57 9.91 -3.44 21.16
C ILE A 57 8.82 -4.04 22.07
N GLU A 58 8.78 -3.65 23.33
CA GLU A 58 7.68 -3.94 24.24
C GLU A 58 6.67 -2.79 24.15
N PRO A 59 5.36 -3.08 24.05
CA PRO A 59 4.36 -2.03 24.08
C PRO A 59 4.26 -1.41 25.47
N ASP A 60 3.96 -0.11 25.54
CA ASP A 60 3.71 0.59 26.81
C ASP A 60 2.38 0.14 27.42
N GLU A 61 1.37 -0.12 26.55
CA GLU A 61 0.06 -0.63 26.94
C GLU A 61 -0.40 -1.71 25.94
N GLY A 62 -1.29 -2.58 26.39
CA GLY A 62 -1.86 -3.64 25.57
C GLY A 62 -1.15 -4.97 25.70
N GLN A 63 -1.51 -5.92 24.82
CA GLN A 63 -1.02 -7.30 24.86
C GLN A 63 -0.77 -7.83 23.45
N VAL A 64 0.25 -8.68 23.31
CA VAL A 64 0.55 -9.45 22.09
C VAL A 64 0.29 -10.91 22.37
N LEU A 65 -0.74 -11.48 21.74
CA LEU A 65 -1.05 -12.89 21.86
C LEU A 65 -0.55 -13.65 20.62
N PHE A 66 0.04 -14.82 20.83
CA PHE A 66 0.42 -15.77 19.81
C PHE A 66 -0.21 -17.12 20.11
N ASP A 67 -1.05 -17.62 19.20
CA ASP A 67 -1.83 -18.85 19.41
C ASP A 67 -2.60 -18.83 20.77
N GLY A 68 -3.18 -17.65 21.12
CA GLY A 68 -3.91 -17.39 22.34
C GLY A 68 -3.06 -17.22 23.63
N LYS A 69 -1.73 -17.29 23.53
CA LYS A 69 -0.79 -17.10 24.65
C LYS A 69 -0.17 -15.73 24.62
N ASP A 70 -0.12 -15.04 25.74
CA ASP A 70 0.59 -13.77 25.85
C ASP A 70 2.09 -13.96 25.68
N ILE A 71 2.65 -13.23 24.70
CA ILE A 71 4.06 -13.23 24.39
C ILE A 71 4.69 -11.83 24.56
N SER A 72 4.02 -10.88 25.17
CA SER A 72 4.47 -9.48 25.29
C SER A 72 5.89 -9.38 25.86
N GLY A 73 6.18 -10.06 27.00
CA GLY A 73 7.52 -10.11 27.61
C GLY A 73 8.45 -11.22 27.08
N VAL A 74 8.07 -11.96 26.01
CA VAL A 74 8.91 -13.05 25.48
C VAL A 74 9.98 -12.46 24.54
N PRO A 75 11.29 -12.71 24.79
CA PRO A 75 12.35 -12.18 23.96
C PRO A 75 12.32 -12.75 22.52
N PRO A 76 12.85 -12.01 21.51
CA PRO A 76 12.76 -12.33 20.10
C PRO A 76 13.19 -13.77 19.74
N TYR A 77 14.30 -14.25 20.32
CA TYR A 77 14.86 -15.56 20.00
C TYR A 77 14.03 -16.75 20.52
N LYS A 78 13.02 -16.51 21.35
CA LYS A 78 12.07 -17.52 21.85
C LYS A 78 10.72 -17.47 21.15
N ARG A 79 10.47 -16.47 20.31
CA ARG A 79 9.22 -16.37 19.54
C ARG A 79 9.26 -17.28 18.31
N GLU A 80 8.12 -17.82 17.91
CA GLU A 80 8.01 -18.67 16.71
C GLU A 80 7.87 -17.83 15.42
N VAL A 81 8.55 -16.68 15.38
CA VAL A 81 8.58 -15.77 14.24
C VAL A 81 10.02 -15.55 13.76
N ASN A 82 10.20 -15.32 12.46
CA ASN A 82 11.49 -14.89 11.92
C ASN A 82 11.32 -13.59 11.15
N THR A 83 12.34 -12.73 11.19
CA THR A 83 12.31 -11.41 10.56
C THR A 83 13.33 -11.31 9.44
N ILE A 84 12.91 -10.77 8.30
CA ILE A 84 13.77 -10.30 7.21
C ILE A 84 13.76 -8.79 7.25
N PHE A 85 14.91 -8.20 7.56
CA PHE A 85 15.08 -6.76 7.61
C PHE A 85 15.30 -6.17 6.22
N GLN A 86 15.03 -4.90 6.05
CA GLN A 86 15.23 -4.13 4.83
C GLN A 86 16.66 -4.30 4.25
N ARG A 87 17.69 -4.30 5.11
CA ARG A 87 19.05 -4.73 4.75
C ARG A 87 19.19 -6.20 5.10
N TYR A 88 19.28 -7.08 4.14
CA TYR A 88 19.22 -8.55 4.24
C TYR A 88 20.07 -9.19 5.34
N ALA A 89 20.99 -8.44 5.94
CA ALA A 89 21.86 -8.82 7.05
C ALA A 89 22.52 -10.21 6.86
N LEU A 90 22.93 -10.53 5.62
CA LEU A 90 23.71 -11.74 5.37
C LEU A 90 25.08 -11.60 6.01
N PHE A 91 25.62 -12.72 6.46
CA PHE A 91 26.99 -12.79 7.00
C PHE A 91 27.99 -12.80 5.84
N PRO A 92 28.75 -11.70 5.61
CA PRO A 92 29.59 -11.55 4.42
C PRO A 92 30.78 -12.51 4.38
N HIS A 93 31.21 -12.99 5.54
CA HIS A 93 32.31 -13.97 5.69
C HIS A 93 31.87 -15.41 5.50
N TYR A 94 30.56 -15.68 5.35
CA TYR A 94 29.98 -16.99 5.06
C TYR A 94 29.58 -17.10 3.60
N ASN A 95 29.66 -18.36 3.08
CA ASN A 95 29.06 -18.69 1.79
C ASN A 95 27.53 -18.84 1.89
N VAL A 96 26.87 -19.18 0.77
CA VAL A 96 25.41 -19.35 0.72
C VAL A 96 24.94 -20.46 1.66
N PHE A 97 25.60 -21.64 1.61
CA PHE A 97 25.26 -22.75 2.48
C PHE A 97 25.37 -22.38 3.96
N GLU A 98 26.45 -21.77 4.36
CA GLU A 98 26.72 -21.39 5.76
C GLU A 98 25.72 -20.33 6.27
N ASN A 99 25.35 -19.36 5.42
CA ASN A 99 24.31 -18.40 5.77
C ASN A 99 22.98 -19.10 6.07
N ILE A 100 22.53 -20.02 5.21
CA ILE A 100 21.27 -20.74 5.41
C ILE A 100 21.37 -21.70 6.61
N ALA A 101 22.47 -22.44 6.73
CA ALA A 101 22.71 -23.43 7.79
C ALA A 101 22.87 -22.82 9.18
N TYR A 102 23.18 -21.52 9.29
CA TYR A 102 23.58 -20.86 10.53
C TYR A 102 22.60 -21.10 11.69
N GLY A 103 21.32 -20.85 11.47
CA GLY A 103 20.30 -21.04 12.52
C GLY A 103 20.12 -22.50 12.94
N LEU A 104 20.23 -23.44 12.01
CA LEU A 104 20.18 -24.89 12.31
C LEU A 104 21.36 -25.33 13.15
N ARG A 105 22.57 -24.79 12.91
CA ARG A 105 23.75 -25.09 13.73
C ARG A 105 23.62 -24.55 15.16
N ILE A 106 23.04 -23.35 15.33
CA ILE A 106 22.70 -22.80 16.67
C ILE A 106 21.76 -23.76 17.42
N ARG A 107 20.76 -24.33 16.70
CA ARG A 107 19.84 -25.33 17.26
C ARG A 107 20.48 -26.70 17.46
N LYS A 108 21.80 -26.86 17.19
CA LYS A 108 22.56 -28.12 17.28
C LYS A 108 21.96 -29.24 16.44
N THR A 109 21.38 -28.92 15.29
CA THR A 109 20.84 -29.89 14.32
C THR A 109 22.00 -30.73 13.75
N PRO A 110 21.84 -32.06 13.56
CA PRO A 110 22.87 -32.91 12.95
C PRO A 110 23.23 -32.49 11.52
N GLU A 111 24.52 -32.53 11.16
CA GLU A 111 25.02 -32.05 9.86
C GLU A 111 24.36 -32.73 8.64
N PRO A 112 24.02 -34.02 8.64
CA PRO A 112 23.29 -34.65 7.53
C PRO A 112 21.91 -33.99 7.31
N VAL A 113 21.18 -33.66 8.39
CA VAL A 113 19.87 -33.01 8.34
C VAL A 113 20.02 -31.56 7.84
N ILE A 114 21.08 -30.86 8.30
CA ILE A 114 21.39 -29.49 7.81
C ILE A 114 21.57 -29.51 6.29
N ARG A 115 22.35 -30.44 5.76
CA ARG A 115 22.60 -30.56 4.31
C ARG A 115 21.31 -30.79 3.53
N GLU A 116 20.46 -31.66 4.02
CA GLU A 116 19.16 -31.94 3.40
C GLU A 116 18.25 -30.73 3.40
N GLU A 117 18.05 -30.05 4.54
CA GLU A 117 17.19 -28.90 4.67
C GLU A 117 17.71 -27.70 3.87
N VAL A 118 19.02 -27.44 3.87
CA VAL A 118 19.62 -26.37 3.03
C VAL A 118 19.44 -26.67 1.55
N SER A 119 19.61 -27.94 1.11
CA SER A 119 19.36 -28.32 -0.29
C SER A 119 17.90 -28.08 -0.70
N LYS A 120 16.92 -28.42 0.18
CA LYS A 120 15.50 -28.11 -0.05
C LYS A 120 15.25 -26.61 -0.19
N MET A 121 15.87 -25.80 0.66
CA MET A 121 15.74 -24.34 0.60
C MET A 121 16.34 -23.76 -0.68
N LEU A 122 17.54 -24.23 -1.09
CA LEU A 122 18.18 -23.79 -2.33
C LEU A 122 17.33 -24.10 -3.55
N LYS A 123 16.69 -25.28 -3.56
CA LYS A 123 15.74 -25.63 -4.62
C LYS A 123 14.52 -24.72 -4.60
N LEU A 124 13.96 -24.44 -3.42
CA LEU A 124 12.79 -23.56 -3.26
C LEU A 124 13.05 -22.16 -3.84
N ILE A 125 14.26 -21.62 -3.62
CA ILE A 125 14.63 -20.26 -4.06
C ILE A 125 15.35 -20.22 -5.42
N GLY A 126 15.44 -21.34 -6.15
CA GLY A 126 16.08 -21.43 -7.47
C GLY A 126 17.58 -21.11 -7.47
N LEU A 127 18.31 -21.48 -6.41
CA LEU A 127 19.77 -21.27 -6.28
C LEU A 127 20.54 -22.59 -6.07
N GLU A 128 20.08 -23.68 -6.68
CA GLU A 128 20.82 -24.95 -6.71
C GLU A 128 22.20 -24.77 -7.33
N GLY A 129 23.21 -25.36 -6.72
CA GLY A 129 24.62 -25.24 -7.16
C GLY A 129 25.34 -23.97 -6.70
N PHE A 130 24.68 -23.12 -5.90
CA PHE A 130 25.28 -21.88 -5.35
C PHE A 130 25.84 -22.07 -3.93
N GLU A 131 25.81 -23.26 -3.36
CA GLU A 131 26.15 -23.56 -1.97
C GLU A 131 27.47 -22.94 -1.53
N LYS A 132 28.52 -23.08 -2.38
CA LYS A 132 29.88 -22.64 -2.08
C LYS A 132 30.18 -21.19 -2.47
N ARG A 133 29.24 -20.48 -3.11
CA ARG A 133 29.47 -19.10 -3.53
C ARG A 133 29.48 -18.17 -2.33
N SER A 134 30.39 -17.18 -2.35
CA SER A 134 30.36 -16.07 -1.41
C SER A 134 29.10 -15.23 -1.64
N VAL A 135 28.41 -14.83 -0.58
CA VAL A 135 27.21 -13.98 -0.67
C VAL A 135 27.54 -12.58 -1.22
N THR A 136 28.79 -12.12 -1.09
CA THR A 136 29.24 -10.82 -1.62
C THR A 136 29.35 -10.82 -3.15
N LYS A 137 29.37 -12.00 -3.80
CA LYS A 137 29.41 -12.16 -5.25
C LYS A 137 28.03 -12.38 -5.89
N LEU A 138 26.98 -12.30 -5.09
CA LEU A 138 25.59 -12.47 -5.54
C LEU A 138 24.99 -11.13 -5.93
N SER A 139 24.05 -11.15 -6.90
CA SER A 139 23.20 -9.98 -7.16
C SER A 139 22.31 -9.67 -5.96
N GLY A 140 21.77 -8.45 -5.86
CA GLY A 140 20.87 -8.06 -4.78
C GLY A 140 19.65 -8.98 -4.64
N GLY A 141 19.03 -9.39 -5.76
CA GLY A 141 17.94 -10.37 -5.77
C GLY A 141 18.37 -11.76 -5.26
N GLN A 142 19.56 -12.23 -5.64
CA GLN A 142 20.10 -13.51 -5.13
C GLN A 142 20.42 -13.43 -3.64
N GLN A 143 20.98 -12.33 -3.14
CA GLN A 143 21.23 -12.12 -1.72
C GLN A 143 19.91 -12.16 -0.93
N LYS A 144 18.87 -11.55 -1.45
CA LYS A 144 17.53 -11.56 -0.86
C LYS A 144 16.96 -12.98 -0.76
N ARG A 145 17.02 -13.74 -1.84
CA ARG A 145 16.61 -15.16 -1.85
C ARG A 145 17.34 -15.96 -0.78
N VAL A 146 18.65 -15.77 -0.62
CA VAL A 146 19.42 -16.41 0.46
C VAL A 146 18.93 -15.99 1.84
N ALA A 147 18.59 -14.70 2.06
CA ALA A 147 18.05 -14.23 3.33
C ALA A 147 16.68 -14.87 3.64
N ILE A 148 15.81 -14.98 2.62
CA ILE A 148 14.52 -15.69 2.73
C ILE A 148 14.74 -17.15 3.12
N ALA A 149 15.61 -17.86 2.41
CA ALA A 149 15.93 -19.26 2.70
C ALA A 149 16.49 -19.45 4.12
N ARG A 150 17.36 -18.52 4.58
CA ARG A 150 17.90 -18.52 5.96
C ARG A 150 16.81 -18.38 7.00
N ALA A 151 15.80 -17.53 6.74
CA ALA A 151 14.68 -17.37 7.64
C ALA A 151 13.74 -18.59 7.62
N LEU A 152 13.45 -19.13 6.44
CA LEU A 152 12.51 -20.23 6.25
C LEU A 152 13.04 -21.60 6.69
N VAL A 153 14.37 -21.86 6.62
CA VAL A 153 14.96 -23.15 7.00
C VAL A 153 14.68 -23.54 8.46
N LEU A 154 14.40 -22.55 9.30
CA LEU A 154 14.03 -22.75 10.71
C LEU A 154 12.56 -23.13 10.91
N LYS A 155 11.77 -23.18 9.82
CA LYS A 155 10.34 -23.52 9.80
C LYS A 155 9.53 -22.67 10.78
N PRO A 156 9.59 -21.33 10.69
CA PRO A 156 8.78 -20.45 11.54
C PRO A 156 7.30 -20.60 11.19
N LYS A 157 6.41 -20.31 12.14
CA LYS A 157 4.97 -20.17 11.86
C LYS A 157 4.66 -18.85 11.15
N VAL A 158 5.46 -17.80 11.42
CA VAL A 158 5.28 -16.46 10.86
C VAL A 158 6.60 -15.93 10.31
N LEU A 159 6.54 -15.37 9.10
CA LEU A 159 7.64 -14.62 8.50
C LEU A 159 7.29 -13.14 8.47
N LEU A 160 8.13 -12.33 9.10
CA LEU A 160 8.01 -10.88 9.14
C LEU A 160 8.94 -10.27 8.09
N LEU A 161 8.41 -9.40 7.24
CA LEU A 161 9.13 -8.79 6.12
C LEU A 161 9.02 -7.26 6.21
N ASP A 162 10.12 -6.59 6.52
CA ASP A 162 10.18 -5.13 6.65
C ASP A 162 10.74 -4.51 5.36
N GLU A 163 9.87 -3.95 4.52
CA GLU A 163 10.15 -3.36 3.20
C GLU A 163 11.12 -4.19 2.34
N PRO A 164 10.85 -5.48 2.14
CA PRO A 164 11.84 -6.36 1.54
C PRO A 164 12.07 -6.09 0.05
N LEU A 165 11.20 -5.38 -0.66
CA LEU A 165 11.32 -5.08 -2.09
C LEU A 165 11.82 -3.65 -2.38
N ALA A 166 12.02 -2.84 -1.35
CA ALA A 166 12.62 -1.52 -1.50
C ALA A 166 13.99 -1.62 -2.21
N ALA A 167 14.32 -0.63 -3.02
CA ALA A 167 15.57 -0.53 -3.78
C ALA A 167 15.79 -1.60 -4.89
N LEU A 168 14.75 -2.30 -5.35
CA LEU A 168 14.81 -3.13 -6.55
C LEU A 168 14.27 -2.36 -7.76
N ASP A 169 14.84 -2.64 -8.94
CA ASP A 169 14.25 -2.22 -10.20
C ASP A 169 12.88 -2.85 -10.43
N LEU A 170 12.04 -2.23 -11.25
CA LEU A 170 10.64 -2.61 -11.47
C LEU A 170 10.47 -4.07 -11.89
N LYS A 171 11.32 -4.55 -12.82
CA LYS A 171 11.21 -5.93 -13.34
C LYS A 171 11.54 -6.95 -12.24
N LEU A 172 12.67 -6.75 -11.56
CA LEU A 172 13.11 -7.63 -10.48
C LEU A 172 12.12 -7.60 -9.30
N ARG A 173 11.50 -6.45 -9.04
CA ARG A 173 10.46 -6.30 -8.02
C ARG A 173 9.25 -7.19 -8.33
N LYS A 174 8.70 -7.14 -9.56
CA LYS A 174 7.57 -7.97 -9.99
C LYS A 174 7.89 -9.48 -9.94
N ASP A 175 9.10 -9.87 -10.36
CA ASP A 175 9.53 -11.26 -10.27
C ASP A 175 9.56 -11.74 -8.79
N MET A 176 10.08 -10.90 -7.89
CA MET A 176 10.17 -11.22 -6.46
C MET A 176 8.81 -11.22 -5.75
N GLN A 177 7.87 -10.36 -6.14
CA GLN A 177 6.49 -10.39 -5.64
C GLN A 177 5.84 -11.75 -5.92
N ASN A 178 5.91 -12.20 -7.16
CA ASN A 178 5.39 -13.49 -7.57
C ASN A 178 6.07 -14.65 -6.81
N GLU A 179 7.38 -14.57 -6.62
CA GLU A 179 8.14 -15.59 -5.90
C GLU A 179 7.74 -15.67 -4.43
N LEU A 180 7.63 -14.53 -3.72
CA LEU A 180 7.19 -14.47 -2.32
C LEU A 180 5.78 -15.05 -2.15
N LYS A 181 4.86 -14.70 -3.03
CA LYS A 181 3.48 -15.23 -3.01
C LYS A 181 3.45 -16.74 -3.24
N ASN A 182 4.28 -17.24 -4.17
CA ASN A 182 4.39 -18.68 -4.43
C ASN A 182 5.00 -19.43 -3.24
N ILE A 183 6.07 -18.90 -2.63
CA ILE A 183 6.70 -19.48 -1.44
C ILE A 183 5.69 -19.56 -0.29
N GLN A 184 4.95 -18.48 -0.03
CA GLN A 184 3.95 -18.43 1.02
C GLN A 184 2.86 -19.50 0.80
N LYS A 185 2.31 -19.61 -0.43
CA LYS A 185 1.32 -20.62 -0.79
C LYS A 185 1.83 -22.06 -0.66
N GLN A 186 3.09 -22.32 -1.08
CA GLN A 186 3.70 -23.65 -0.99
C GLN A 186 3.93 -24.10 0.45
N LEU A 187 4.31 -23.16 1.32
CA LEU A 187 4.65 -23.47 2.71
C LEU A 187 3.43 -23.38 3.65
N GLY A 188 2.40 -22.65 3.27
CA GLY A 188 1.20 -22.43 4.06
C GLY A 188 1.45 -21.69 5.38
N ILE A 189 2.53 -20.90 5.47
CA ILE A 189 2.88 -20.11 6.66
C ILE A 189 2.34 -18.70 6.56
N THR A 190 2.20 -18.02 7.69
CA THR A 190 1.72 -16.64 7.74
C THR A 190 2.85 -15.68 7.35
N PHE A 191 2.57 -14.75 6.42
CA PHE A 191 3.46 -13.64 6.08
C PHE A 191 2.86 -12.34 6.60
N ILE A 192 3.69 -11.56 7.31
CA ILE A 192 3.38 -10.17 7.68
C ILE A 192 4.34 -9.28 6.93
N TYR A 193 3.81 -8.53 6.00
CA TYR A 193 4.56 -7.72 5.05
C TYR A 193 4.38 -6.24 5.35
N VAL A 194 5.44 -5.48 5.38
CA VAL A 194 5.40 -4.02 5.53
C VAL A 194 5.87 -3.37 4.25
N THR A 195 5.09 -2.46 3.73
CA THR A 195 5.44 -1.63 2.56
C THR A 195 4.76 -0.27 2.61
N HIS A 196 5.23 0.65 1.79
CA HIS A 196 4.54 1.88 1.43
C HIS A 196 4.08 1.85 -0.05
N ASP A 197 4.35 0.76 -0.77
CA ASP A 197 3.99 0.57 -2.17
C ASP A 197 2.61 -0.08 -2.27
N GLN A 198 1.69 0.62 -2.92
CA GLN A 198 0.29 0.21 -3.07
C GLN A 198 0.17 -1.01 -3.99
N GLU A 199 0.95 -1.04 -5.11
CA GLU A 199 0.95 -2.16 -6.06
C GLU A 199 1.36 -3.47 -5.37
N GLU A 200 2.38 -3.41 -4.49
CA GLU A 200 2.80 -4.56 -3.70
C GLU A 200 1.68 -5.07 -2.78
N ALA A 201 1.03 -4.16 -2.04
CA ALA A 201 -0.03 -4.51 -1.11
C ALA A 201 -1.24 -5.12 -1.84
N LEU A 202 -1.70 -4.49 -2.92
CA LEU A 202 -2.88 -4.93 -3.66
C LEU A 202 -2.64 -6.24 -4.42
N SER A 203 -1.42 -6.46 -4.97
CA SER A 203 -1.14 -7.63 -5.81
C SER A 203 -0.82 -8.90 -5.03
N MET A 204 -0.24 -8.79 -3.82
CA MET A 204 0.27 -9.94 -3.09
C MET A 204 -0.62 -10.40 -1.94
N SER A 205 -1.38 -9.51 -1.31
CA SER A 205 -2.01 -9.77 -0.02
C SER A 205 -3.33 -10.53 -0.12
N ASP A 206 -3.65 -11.28 0.92
CA ASP A 206 -5.00 -11.75 1.20
C ASP A 206 -5.77 -10.69 2.01
N THR A 207 -5.04 -9.97 2.89
CA THR A 207 -5.57 -8.88 3.72
C THR A 207 -4.62 -7.69 3.70
N VAL A 208 -5.17 -6.49 3.49
CA VAL A 208 -4.44 -5.21 3.58
C VAL A 208 -4.92 -4.46 4.82
N VAL A 209 -3.99 -3.93 5.59
CA VAL A 209 -4.22 -3.06 6.75
C VAL A 209 -3.66 -1.69 6.40
N VAL A 210 -4.54 -0.74 6.13
CA VAL A 210 -4.15 0.65 5.85
C VAL A 210 -3.96 1.39 7.17
N MET A 211 -2.76 1.95 7.37
CA MET A 211 -2.37 2.65 8.60
C MET A 211 -2.05 4.12 8.34
N ASN A 212 -2.48 4.99 9.25
CA ASN A 212 -2.12 6.40 9.25
C ASN A 212 -1.97 6.91 10.68
N LYS A 213 -0.91 7.68 10.96
CA LYS A 213 -0.66 8.33 12.27
C LYS A 213 -0.89 7.39 13.46
N GLY A 214 -0.32 6.19 13.41
CA GLY A 214 -0.39 5.20 14.50
C GLY A 214 -1.71 4.46 14.64
N LYS A 215 -2.68 4.68 13.76
CA LYS A 215 -4.01 4.07 13.78
C LYS A 215 -4.31 3.28 12.51
N ILE A 216 -5.14 2.26 12.64
CA ILE A 216 -5.69 1.53 11.50
C ILE A 216 -6.86 2.32 10.92
N GLN A 217 -6.80 2.62 9.63
CA GLN A 217 -7.88 3.30 8.89
C GLN A 217 -8.87 2.30 8.33
N GLN A 218 -8.37 1.22 7.73
CA GLN A 218 -9.21 0.16 7.16
C GLN A 218 -8.45 -1.18 7.14
N ILE A 219 -9.20 -2.26 7.27
CA ILE A 219 -8.74 -3.65 7.05
C ILE A 219 -9.73 -4.28 6.08
N GLY A 220 -9.23 -4.92 5.03
CA GLY A 220 -10.05 -5.59 4.03
C GLY A 220 -9.23 -6.41 3.04
N SER A 221 -9.92 -7.08 2.11
CA SER A 221 -9.26 -7.63 0.94
C SER A 221 -8.73 -6.49 0.04
N PRO A 222 -7.74 -6.75 -0.83
CA PRO A 222 -7.28 -5.74 -1.79
C PRO A 222 -8.42 -5.09 -2.59
N ILE A 223 -9.39 -5.88 -3.02
CA ILE A 223 -10.55 -5.41 -3.79
C ILE A 223 -11.43 -4.49 -2.95
N ASP A 224 -11.74 -4.90 -1.68
CA ASP A 224 -12.58 -4.07 -0.79
C ASP A 224 -11.91 -2.73 -0.45
N ILE A 225 -10.57 -2.76 -0.24
CA ILE A 225 -9.80 -1.54 0.07
C ILE A 225 -9.80 -0.55 -1.10
N TYR A 226 -9.75 -1.07 -2.35
CA TYR A 226 -9.74 -0.25 -3.56
C TYR A 226 -11.13 0.27 -3.92
N ASN A 227 -12.13 -0.61 -3.96
CA ASN A 227 -13.48 -0.29 -4.45
C ASN A 227 -14.36 0.35 -3.38
N GLU A 228 -14.18 -0.02 -2.11
CA GLU A 228 -15.02 0.42 -0.98
C GLU A 228 -14.17 1.07 0.13
N PRO A 229 -13.45 2.16 -0.17
CA PRO A 229 -12.68 2.87 0.85
C PRO A 229 -13.61 3.45 1.93
N LYS A 230 -13.20 3.34 3.21
CA LYS A 230 -14.02 3.81 4.34
C LYS A 230 -14.00 5.32 4.54
N ASN A 231 -12.99 5.99 4.02
CA ASN A 231 -12.83 7.43 4.14
C ASN A 231 -11.94 7.98 3.01
N ALA A 232 -11.95 9.29 2.83
CA ALA A 232 -11.20 9.99 1.80
C ALA A 232 -9.69 9.70 1.86
N PHE A 233 -9.10 9.57 3.06
CA PHE A 233 -7.69 9.19 3.19
C PHE A 233 -7.38 7.83 2.54
N VAL A 234 -8.21 6.82 2.78
CA VAL A 234 -7.98 5.49 2.18
C VAL A 234 -8.17 5.54 0.66
N ALA A 235 -9.20 6.25 0.19
CA ALA A 235 -9.46 6.41 -1.24
C ALA A 235 -8.27 7.02 -1.98
N ASP A 236 -7.76 8.14 -1.48
CA ASP A 236 -6.64 8.88 -2.02
C ASP A 236 -5.31 8.12 -1.88
N PHE A 237 -5.08 7.52 -0.71
CA PHE A 237 -3.83 6.81 -0.42
C PHE A 237 -3.68 5.52 -1.23
N ILE A 238 -4.76 4.85 -1.67
CA ILE A 238 -4.69 3.55 -2.36
C ILE A 238 -4.59 3.67 -3.88
N GLY A 239 -4.99 4.78 -4.43
CA GLY A 239 -4.95 5.03 -5.87
C GLY A 239 -5.53 6.40 -6.18
N GLU A 240 -5.27 6.86 -7.38
CA GLU A 240 -5.85 8.10 -7.88
C GLU A 240 -7.37 8.07 -7.77
N SER A 241 -7.98 9.17 -7.39
CA SER A 241 -9.42 9.25 -7.15
C SER A 241 -9.94 10.66 -7.40
N ASN A 242 -11.10 10.75 -8.03
CA ASN A 242 -11.92 11.94 -7.97
C ASN A 242 -12.70 11.89 -6.65
N ILE A 243 -12.38 12.76 -5.70
CA ILE A 243 -13.06 12.85 -4.40
C ILE A 243 -13.81 14.18 -4.36
N ILE A 244 -15.12 14.12 -4.25
CA ILE A 244 -15.99 15.28 -4.45
C ILE A 244 -16.94 15.41 -3.27
N ASP A 245 -17.16 16.63 -2.81
CA ASP A 245 -18.18 16.91 -1.81
C ASP A 245 -19.57 16.66 -2.38
N GLY A 246 -20.36 15.85 -1.69
CA GLY A 246 -21.71 15.50 -2.10
C GLY A 246 -22.73 15.63 -0.98
N VAL A 247 -24.01 15.57 -1.37
CA VAL A 247 -25.14 15.55 -0.44
C VAL A 247 -26.11 14.47 -0.86
N MET A 248 -26.42 13.56 0.06
CA MET A 248 -27.42 12.53 -0.19
C MET A 248 -28.82 13.12 -0.30
N LYS A 249 -29.53 12.77 -1.38
CA LYS A 249 -30.95 13.20 -1.57
C LYS A 249 -31.93 12.15 -1.09
N ALA A 250 -31.55 10.90 -1.21
CA ALA A 250 -32.30 9.72 -0.77
C ALA A 250 -31.36 8.51 -0.90
N ASP A 251 -31.78 7.34 -0.42
CA ASP A 251 -31.12 6.07 -0.76
C ASP A 251 -30.97 5.97 -2.29
N TYR A 252 -29.77 5.60 -2.74
CA TYR A 252 -29.41 5.44 -4.16
C TYR A 252 -29.33 6.73 -4.98
N ARG A 253 -29.32 7.90 -4.34
CA ARG A 253 -29.26 9.20 -5.03
C ARG A 253 -28.39 10.21 -4.28
N VAL A 254 -27.37 10.71 -4.95
CA VAL A 254 -26.44 11.70 -4.43
C VAL A 254 -26.36 12.91 -5.36
N THR A 255 -26.15 14.10 -4.81
CA THR A 255 -25.88 15.32 -5.57
C THR A 255 -24.46 15.76 -5.29
N PHE A 256 -23.66 15.90 -6.33
CA PHE A 256 -22.31 16.46 -6.31
C PHE A 256 -22.06 17.20 -7.65
N ALA A 257 -21.02 18.03 -7.73
CA ALA A 257 -20.74 18.84 -8.92
C ALA A 257 -22.02 19.51 -9.50
N ARG A 258 -22.93 19.95 -8.65
CA ARG A 258 -24.25 20.58 -9.00
C ARG A 258 -25.24 19.67 -9.75
N HIS A 259 -24.95 18.39 -9.93
CA HIS A 259 -25.80 17.42 -10.61
C HIS A 259 -26.22 16.29 -9.68
N THR A 260 -27.34 15.64 -9.97
CA THR A 260 -27.82 14.49 -9.21
C THR A 260 -27.54 13.22 -9.98
N PHE A 261 -26.91 12.26 -9.32
CA PHE A 261 -26.52 10.95 -9.86
C PHE A 261 -27.24 9.84 -9.10
N ASP A 262 -27.51 8.75 -9.79
CA ASP A 262 -27.91 7.50 -9.16
C ASP A 262 -26.64 6.77 -8.69
N CYS A 263 -26.68 6.12 -7.53
CA CYS A 263 -25.59 5.31 -6.95
C CYS A 263 -26.14 4.03 -6.34
N LEU A 264 -25.28 3.14 -5.84
CA LEU A 264 -25.74 1.91 -5.18
C LEU A 264 -25.75 1.99 -3.65
N ASP A 265 -25.29 3.10 -3.08
CA ASP A 265 -25.18 3.30 -1.64
C ASP A 265 -26.52 3.70 -1.00
N ARG A 266 -26.69 3.28 0.26
CA ARG A 266 -27.89 3.50 1.08
C ARG A 266 -27.55 3.63 2.56
N GLY A 267 -28.50 4.09 3.35
CA GLY A 267 -28.39 4.16 4.81
C GLY A 267 -27.81 5.49 5.29
N PHE A 268 -27.81 6.50 4.45
CA PHE A 268 -27.50 7.89 4.77
C PHE A 268 -28.79 8.67 4.98
N ALA A 269 -28.76 9.72 5.81
CA ALA A 269 -29.89 10.59 5.99
C ALA A 269 -30.10 11.51 4.77
N GLU A 270 -31.35 11.91 4.50
CA GLU A 270 -31.62 12.94 3.50
C GLU A 270 -30.96 14.26 3.90
N GLY A 271 -30.18 14.85 3.00
CA GLY A 271 -29.41 16.06 3.26
C GLY A 271 -28.06 15.81 3.98
N GLU A 272 -27.66 14.56 4.24
CA GLU A 272 -26.36 14.24 4.84
C GLU A 272 -25.23 14.62 3.87
N GLU A 273 -24.25 15.36 4.39
CA GLU A 273 -23.02 15.66 3.67
C GLU A 273 -22.13 14.43 3.63
N VAL A 274 -21.58 14.12 2.45
CA VAL A 274 -20.82 12.91 2.17
C VAL A 274 -19.61 13.22 1.30
N ASP A 275 -18.63 12.32 1.30
CA ASP A 275 -17.57 12.28 0.33
C ASP A 275 -17.94 11.26 -0.76
N VAL A 276 -17.90 11.71 -2.02
CA VAL A 276 -18.14 10.86 -3.19
C VAL A 276 -16.82 10.52 -3.84
N VAL A 277 -16.56 9.25 -4.05
CA VAL A 277 -15.36 8.75 -4.73
C VAL A 277 -15.75 8.15 -6.07
N VAL A 278 -15.03 8.56 -7.13
CA VAL A 278 -15.11 7.96 -8.46
C VAL A 278 -13.68 7.72 -8.95
N ARG A 279 -13.38 6.49 -9.35
CA ARG A 279 -12.05 6.15 -9.87
C ARG A 279 -11.87 6.73 -11.28
N PRO A 280 -10.67 7.23 -11.63
CA PRO A 280 -10.40 7.80 -12.95
C PRO A 280 -10.67 6.85 -14.13
N GLU A 281 -10.45 5.55 -13.92
CA GLU A 281 -10.71 4.50 -14.92
C GLU A 281 -12.19 4.16 -15.10
N ASP A 282 -13.05 4.56 -14.15
CA ASP A 282 -14.50 4.31 -14.17
C ASP A 282 -15.27 5.51 -14.73
N VAL A 283 -14.58 6.53 -15.21
CA VAL A 283 -15.17 7.73 -15.82
C VAL A 283 -15.05 7.62 -17.34
N ASP A 284 -16.18 7.56 -18.02
CA ASP A 284 -16.25 7.53 -19.47
C ASP A 284 -16.34 8.91 -20.09
N ILE A 285 -15.52 9.18 -21.10
CA ILE A 285 -15.66 10.35 -21.99
C ILE A 285 -16.59 9.97 -23.13
N VAL A 286 -17.69 10.72 -23.26
CA VAL A 286 -18.70 10.52 -24.28
C VAL A 286 -18.94 11.84 -25.05
N PRO A 287 -19.64 11.82 -26.21
CA PRO A 287 -20.09 13.05 -26.84
C PRO A 287 -20.89 13.93 -25.88
N ALA A 288 -20.68 15.25 -25.93
CA ALA A 288 -21.24 16.21 -24.97
C ALA A 288 -22.75 16.04 -24.73
N GLU A 289 -23.51 15.70 -25.77
CA GLU A 289 -24.97 15.50 -25.70
C GLU A 289 -25.40 14.19 -25.02
N LYS A 290 -24.46 13.28 -24.75
CA LYS A 290 -24.70 11.99 -24.08
C LYS A 290 -24.17 11.93 -22.65
N GLY A 291 -23.39 12.93 -22.25
CA GLY A 291 -22.85 13.00 -20.90
C GLY A 291 -23.90 13.33 -19.86
N MET A 292 -23.68 12.87 -18.64
CA MET A 292 -24.44 13.31 -17.46
C MET A 292 -24.09 14.75 -17.10
N VAL A 293 -22.81 15.12 -17.31
CA VAL A 293 -22.28 16.48 -17.20
C VAL A 293 -21.40 16.76 -18.41
N THR A 294 -21.19 18.05 -18.72
CA THR A 294 -20.36 18.48 -19.84
C THR A 294 -19.22 19.33 -19.34
N GLY A 295 -18.04 19.10 -19.86
CA GLY A 295 -16.83 19.84 -19.49
C GLY A 295 -15.90 20.10 -20.67
N VAL A 296 -14.79 20.79 -20.37
CA VAL A 296 -13.75 21.11 -21.33
C VAL A 296 -12.46 20.38 -20.94
N VAL A 297 -11.86 19.70 -21.91
CA VAL A 297 -10.54 19.05 -21.70
C VAL A 297 -9.49 20.14 -21.50
N THR A 298 -8.81 20.13 -20.35
CA THR A 298 -7.80 21.15 -19.99
C THR A 298 -6.38 20.59 -20.06
N SER A 299 -6.19 19.26 -19.92
CA SER A 299 -4.90 18.61 -20.03
C SER A 299 -5.02 17.19 -20.58
N VAL A 300 -4.00 16.75 -21.36
CA VAL A 300 -3.90 15.39 -21.91
C VAL A 300 -2.47 14.90 -21.76
N THR A 301 -2.25 13.88 -20.93
CA THR A 301 -0.93 13.29 -20.70
C THR A 301 -0.91 11.81 -21.07
N PHE A 302 0.00 11.39 -21.97
CA PHE A 302 0.17 9.97 -22.30
C PHE A 302 1.08 9.27 -21.30
N ARG A 303 0.55 8.25 -20.58
CA ARG A 303 1.27 7.45 -19.57
C ARG A 303 1.77 6.09 -20.10
N GLY A 304 1.78 5.90 -21.40
CA GLY A 304 2.28 4.69 -22.08
C GLY A 304 1.21 3.62 -22.32
N VAL A 305 0.28 3.40 -21.42
CA VAL A 305 -0.81 2.40 -21.53
C VAL A 305 -2.16 3.08 -21.73
N HIS A 306 -2.33 4.24 -21.12
CA HIS A 306 -3.54 5.07 -21.16
C HIS A 306 -3.17 6.55 -21.29
N PHE A 307 -4.15 7.36 -21.61
CA PHE A 307 -4.12 8.80 -21.46
C PHE A 307 -4.74 9.17 -20.11
N GLU A 308 -4.10 10.10 -19.42
CA GLU A 308 -4.61 10.78 -18.25
C GLU A 308 -5.13 12.15 -18.73
N ILE A 309 -6.43 12.34 -18.59
CA ILE A 309 -7.14 13.49 -19.14
C ILE A 309 -7.76 14.25 -17.99
N ILE A 310 -7.56 15.58 -17.96
CA ILE A 310 -8.24 16.47 -17.03
C ILE A 310 -9.36 17.18 -17.75
N VAL A 311 -10.58 17.07 -17.22
CA VAL A 311 -11.77 17.74 -17.75
C VAL A 311 -12.32 18.69 -16.69
N ASP A 312 -12.39 19.97 -17.00
CA ASP A 312 -13.03 20.98 -16.14
C ASP A 312 -14.55 20.96 -16.37
N VAL A 313 -15.28 20.71 -15.29
CA VAL A 313 -16.75 20.79 -15.23
C VAL A 313 -17.15 21.78 -14.15
N ASP A 314 -17.53 22.98 -14.53
CA ASP A 314 -17.96 24.04 -13.60
C ASP A 314 -16.96 24.40 -12.50
N GLY A 315 -15.63 24.26 -12.79
CA GLY A 315 -14.53 24.52 -11.87
C GLY A 315 -14.07 23.30 -11.07
N PHE A 316 -14.71 22.16 -11.20
CA PHE A 316 -14.19 20.89 -10.68
C PHE A 316 -13.42 20.14 -11.79
N LYS A 317 -12.20 19.71 -11.46
CA LYS A 317 -11.29 19.05 -12.40
C LYS A 317 -11.38 17.54 -12.25
N TRP A 318 -12.05 16.90 -13.18
CA TRP A 318 -12.13 15.45 -13.27
C TRP A 318 -10.86 14.89 -13.86
N MET A 319 -10.21 13.98 -13.15
CA MET A 319 -9.18 13.11 -13.70
C MET A 319 -9.84 11.88 -14.33
N ILE A 320 -9.46 11.56 -15.56
CA ILE A 320 -10.01 10.44 -16.32
C ILE A 320 -8.86 9.65 -16.93
N GLN A 321 -8.91 8.33 -16.80
CA GLN A 321 -7.97 7.41 -17.44
C GLN A 321 -8.67 6.66 -18.57
N THR A 322 -8.23 6.90 -19.80
CA THR A 322 -8.82 6.28 -20.99
C THR A 322 -7.77 5.85 -22.01
N THR A 323 -8.11 4.90 -22.87
CA THR A 323 -7.26 4.53 -24.03
C THR A 323 -7.55 5.37 -25.25
N ASP A 324 -8.61 6.17 -25.24
CA ASP A 324 -9.03 7.01 -26.37
C ASP A 324 -8.26 8.35 -26.34
N GLU A 325 -7.89 8.82 -27.53
CA GLU A 325 -7.17 10.09 -27.70
C GLU A 325 -8.16 11.26 -27.75
N HIS A 326 -7.92 12.27 -26.91
CA HIS A 326 -8.65 13.54 -26.88
C HIS A 326 -7.67 14.70 -27.02
N ARG A 327 -8.18 15.91 -27.22
CA ARG A 327 -7.35 17.12 -27.38
C ARG A 327 -7.77 18.16 -26.35
N GLU A 328 -6.82 18.91 -25.90
CA GLU A 328 -7.08 20.11 -25.09
C GLU A 328 -8.00 21.06 -25.83
N GLY A 329 -9.02 21.56 -25.13
CA GLY A 329 -10.08 22.40 -25.68
C GLY A 329 -11.30 21.64 -26.22
N ASP A 330 -11.27 20.31 -26.30
CA ASP A 330 -12.44 19.52 -26.69
C ASP A 330 -13.55 19.68 -25.65
N VAL A 331 -14.80 19.88 -26.12
CA VAL A 331 -15.98 19.86 -25.27
C VAL A 331 -16.53 18.44 -25.24
N VAL A 332 -16.52 17.83 -24.07
CA VAL A 332 -16.87 16.41 -23.88
C VAL A 332 -17.96 16.24 -22.84
N GLY A 333 -18.68 15.13 -22.91
CA GLY A 333 -19.56 14.66 -21.86
C GLY A 333 -18.85 13.68 -20.94
N ILE A 334 -19.15 13.73 -19.66
CA ILE A 334 -18.72 12.74 -18.66
C ILE A 334 -19.90 11.85 -18.34
N PHE A 335 -19.66 10.54 -18.36
CA PHE A 335 -20.62 9.52 -17.95
C PHE A 335 -19.98 8.62 -16.89
N VAL A 336 -20.73 8.31 -15.83
CA VAL A 336 -20.29 7.44 -14.72
C VAL A 336 -21.43 6.46 -14.43
N GLU A 337 -21.11 5.17 -14.42
CA GLU A 337 -22.11 4.16 -14.04
C GLU A 337 -22.44 4.24 -12.55
N PRO A 338 -23.68 3.93 -12.12
CA PRO A 338 -24.07 4.03 -10.72
C PRO A 338 -23.25 3.18 -9.73
N ASP A 339 -22.67 2.07 -10.16
CA ASP A 339 -21.82 1.16 -9.38
C ASP A 339 -20.37 1.66 -9.26
N ALA A 340 -19.98 2.63 -10.09
CA ALA A 340 -18.69 3.30 -10.02
C ALA A 340 -18.68 4.48 -9.02
N ILE A 341 -19.84 4.89 -8.52
CA ILE A 341 -19.97 5.97 -7.53
C ILE A 341 -20.02 5.36 -6.13
N HIS A 342 -18.98 5.58 -5.33
CA HIS A 342 -18.91 5.11 -3.95
C HIS A 342 -19.09 6.29 -2.97
N ILE A 343 -19.98 6.11 -1.98
CA ILE A 343 -20.32 7.14 -1.00
C ILE A 343 -19.70 6.84 0.35
N MET A 344 -18.97 7.79 0.88
CA MET A 344 -18.36 7.73 2.20
C MET A 344 -18.96 8.77 3.13
N LYS A 345 -18.97 8.45 4.44
CA LYS A 345 -19.27 9.50 5.43
C LYS A 345 -18.19 10.55 5.43
N LYS A 346 -18.62 11.81 5.57
CA LYS A 346 -17.71 12.93 5.76
C LYS A 346 -16.74 12.61 6.90
N SER A 347 -15.44 12.66 6.64
CA SER A 347 -14.39 12.38 7.64
C SER A 347 -13.68 13.67 8.03
N GLU A 348 -12.93 13.64 9.16
CA GLU A 348 -12.06 14.76 9.55
C GLU A 348 -11.01 15.09 8.48
N TYR A 349 -10.74 14.14 7.60
CA TYR A 349 -9.83 14.29 6.46
C TYR A 349 -10.51 15.11 5.34
N SER A 350 -11.83 15.00 5.22
CA SER A 350 -12.63 15.77 4.29
C SER A 350 -13.00 17.10 4.95
N GLY A 351 -12.62 18.19 4.56
CA GLY A 351 -13.03 19.48 5.15
C GLY A 351 -11.94 20.53 5.14
N LEU A 352 -10.69 20.14 4.95
CA LEU A 352 -9.59 21.08 4.91
C LEU A 352 -9.37 21.71 3.53
N TYR A 353 -9.81 21.06 2.43
CA TYR A 353 -9.40 21.46 1.09
C TYR A 353 -10.51 21.45 0.01
N GLY A 354 -11.71 20.98 0.28
CA GLY A 354 -12.87 21.01 -0.66
C GLY A 354 -12.79 20.04 -1.85
N ASP A 355 -11.63 19.54 -2.14
CA ASP A 355 -11.28 18.58 -3.16
C ASP A 355 -10.07 17.79 -2.61
N TYR A 356 -10.23 16.49 -2.45
CA TYR A 356 -9.32 15.67 -1.64
C TYR A 356 -8.49 14.69 -2.43
N SER A 357 -8.39 14.82 -3.72
CA SER A 357 -7.32 14.13 -4.39
C SER A 357 -5.99 14.79 -3.96
N SER A 358 -4.98 13.99 -3.63
CA SER A 358 -3.60 14.47 -3.47
C SER A 358 -3.08 15.18 -4.73
N TYR A 359 -3.87 15.14 -5.77
CA TYR A 359 -3.65 15.71 -7.09
C TYR A 359 -4.37 17.05 -7.32
N SER A 360 -5.23 17.53 -6.41
CA SER A 360 -5.93 18.81 -6.66
C SER A 360 -4.94 19.95 -6.86
N ASP A 361 -3.90 20.05 -6.02
CA ASP A 361 -2.84 21.04 -6.16
C ASP A 361 -1.99 20.81 -7.44
N GLU A 362 -1.74 19.54 -7.79
CA GLU A 362 -1.03 19.17 -9.03
C GLU A 362 -1.91 19.41 -10.26
N LEU A 363 -3.20 19.10 -10.20
CA LEU A 363 -4.17 19.33 -11.26
C LEU A 363 -4.38 20.82 -11.51
N ASP A 364 -4.41 21.63 -10.45
CA ASP A 364 -4.49 23.09 -10.56
C ASP A 364 -3.25 23.65 -11.26
N SER A 365 -2.06 23.13 -10.93
CA SER A 365 -0.82 23.55 -11.60
C SER A 365 -0.72 23.14 -13.08
N LEU A 366 -1.39 22.05 -13.47
CA LEU A 366 -1.42 21.57 -14.86
C LEU A 366 -2.39 22.33 -15.76
N SER A 367 -3.42 22.97 -15.17
CA SER A 367 -4.51 23.62 -15.91
C SER A 367 -4.44 25.14 -15.91
N ASP A 368 -3.54 25.75 -15.15
CA ASP A 368 -3.31 27.19 -15.27
C ASP A 368 -2.58 27.48 -16.59
N PRO A 369 -3.15 28.32 -17.48
CA PRO A 369 -2.39 28.76 -18.65
C PRO A 369 -1.15 29.49 -18.14
N PHE A 370 0.00 29.19 -18.71
CA PHE A 370 1.26 29.87 -18.49
C PHE A 370 1.01 31.39 -18.38
N ASP A 371 1.04 31.94 -17.18
CA ASP A 371 1.26 33.37 -17.02
C ASP A 371 2.68 33.63 -17.49
N GLY A 372 2.77 34.09 -18.74
CA GLY A 372 4.03 34.45 -19.34
C GLY A 372 4.71 35.47 -18.44
N GLU A 373 5.87 35.12 -17.92
CA GLU A 373 6.79 36.07 -17.34
C GLU A 373 6.95 37.22 -18.33
N GLU A 374 6.38 38.38 -18.00
CA GLU A 374 6.77 39.63 -18.61
C GLU A 374 8.27 39.78 -18.35
N ALA A 375 9.06 39.58 -19.38
CA ALA A 375 10.45 39.89 -19.38
C ALA A 375 10.60 41.39 -19.10
N GLU A 376 10.90 41.78 -17.89
CA GLU A 376 11.41 43.09 -17.57
C GLU A 376 12.70 43.31 -18.37
N GLU A 377 12.59 44.06 -19.45
CA GLU A 377 13.73 44.71 -20.11
C GLU A 377 14.36 45.68 -19.10
N SER A 378 15.37 45.21 -18.39
CA SER A 378 16.27 46.11 -17.67
C SER A 378 17.16 46.79 -18.69
N GLY A 379 16.80 48.02 -19.05
CA GLY A 379 17.61 48.92 -19.83
C GLY A 379 18.97 49.15 -19.16
N THR A 380 20.00 48.85 -19.91
CA THR A 380 21.35 49.29 -19.64
C THR A 380 21.44 50.80 -19.92
N GLU A 381 21.57 51.60 -18.86
CA GLU A 381 22.15 52.96 -19.00
C GLU A 381 23.64 52.90 -18.73
N ASP A 382 24.37 53.34 -19.77
CA ASP A 382 25.77 53.68 -19.70
C ASP A 382 26.03 54.78 -18.66
N GLY A 383 27.12 54.70 -17.98
CA GLY A 383 27.64 55.79 -17.12
C GLY A 383 29.09 55.60 -16.77
N ASP A 384 29.91 56.30 -17.54
CA ASP A 384 31.34 56.60 -17.32
C ASP A 384 31.77 56.73 -15.83
N GLU A 385 32.85 56.08 -15.42
CA GLU A 385 34.16 56.62 -15.03
C GLU A 385 35.11 55.48 -14.61
#